data_eab3e293f67f078cec408ac6dafa812d
#
_entry.id   eab3e293f67f078cec408ac6dafa812d
#
_cell.length_a   1.000
_cell.length_b   1.000
_cell.length_c   1.000
_cell.angle_alpha   90.00
_cell.angle_beta   90.00
_cell.angle_gamma   90.00
#
_symmetry.space_group_name_H-M   'P 1'
#
loop_
_entity.id
_entity.type
_entity.pdbx_description
1 polymer ?
#
loop_
_entity_poly.entity_id
_entity_poly.type
_entity_poly.pdbx_seq_one_letter_code
_entity_poly.pdbx_strand_id
1 'polypeptide(L)'
;MQRRQLLQLAALSAAPASLLMSRSVFAQATDAIRFGAPVPMSGAFAANGKFADLGTKLAIEQYGKVLNRPLAYTVLDTEGKPATAVRKVQEASQQQGAKFFVGGILSSEALAMGKEAEKAGGLFITTAGADEITGKDCNPATFRWSVPTFGAIEQTVRPLIAAMPKAKRWYTITPQYVFGDGLLSAAKTIFQEKGIEHVGNSYHSLNDKEFSGYLTNAMAAKPDVLLLLNFGAQSSAALRQAVSFGMHKNMTILIAWASGLEQFDELGADLCDGVYFGAQYWHTADTALNKDLVKRTADKLKIVPNYSLAGSYICTKILIDGIVKAGSVDQKAVIAALEGMKFEGLTGTEEIRKADHQVIKDYYLLKGKAKSKMANAADYVDVVSSGKSFLPIDKSGCKLA
;
A
#
# COMPACT_ATOMS: atom_id res chain seq x y z
N MET A 1 -13.98 -30.36 -83.90
CA MET A 1 -15.43 -30.40 -84.25
C MET A 1 -16.12 -29.72 -83.16
N GLN A 2 -16.57 -28.43 -83.33
CA GLN A 2 -17.93 -27.98 -83.51
C GLN A 2 -18.79 -28.24 -82.27
N ARG A 3 -19.49 -27.33 -81.68
CA ARG A 3 -20.18 -26.06 -81.98
C ARG A 3 -20.57 -25.41 -80.67
N ARG A 4 -20.32 -24.17 -80.40
CA ARG A 4 -21.14 -22.99 -80.72
C ARG A 4 -22.50 -22.89 -79.97
N GLN A 5 -22.56 -21.84 -79.13
CA GLN A 5 -23.64 -20.85 -79.05
C GLN A 5 -24.92 -21.32 -78.31
N LEU A 6 -25.59 -20.60 -77.49
CA LEU A 6 -26.07 -19.23 -77.44
C LEU A 6 -26.77 -18.96 -76.10
N LEU A 7 -26.65 -17.80 -75.63
CA LEU A 7 -27.54 -16.66 -75.36
C LEU A 7 -28.26 -16.66 -74.00
N GLN A 8 -28.00 -15.75 -73.26
CA GLN A 8 -28.53 -14.39 -72.99
C GLN A 8 -29.41 -14.27 -71.74
N LEU A 9 -29.03 -13.31 -70.93
CA LEU A 9 -29.87 -12.33 -70.20
C LEU A 9 -30.85 -12.80 -69.12
N ALA A 10 -30.51 -12.50 -67.90
CA ALA A 10 -31.37 -11.65 -67.05
C ALA A 10 -30.53 -11.01 -65.91
N ALA A 11 -30.36 -9.73 -66.04
CA ALA A 11 -29.96 -8.82 -64.93
C ALA A 11 -31.12 -8.72 -63.93
N LEU A 12 -30.81 -8.59 -62.65
CA LEU A 12 -31.34 -7.48 -61.81
C LEU A 12 -31.02 -7.76 -60.31
N SER A 13 -30.26 -6.88 -59.78
CA SER A 13 -30.37 -6.26 -58.45
C SER A 13 -30.53 -7.14 -57.21
N ALA A 14 -29.44 -7.33 -56.48
CA ALA A 14 -29.46 -7.38 -55.03
C ALA A 14 -28.31 -6.53 -54.49
N ALA A 15 -28.62 -5.38 -53.97
CA ALA A 15 -27.71 -4.47 -53.30
C ALA A 15 -27.09 -5.09 -52.03
N PRO A 16 -25.85 -4.75 -51.65
CA PRO A 16 -25.23 -5.30 -50.45
C PRO A 16 -25.72 -4.54 -49.21
N ALA A 17 -26.59 -5.18 -48.44
CA ALA A 17 -27.05 -4.70 -47.14
C ALA A 17 -26.33 -5.46 -46.02
N SER A 18 -24.97 -5.41 -45.95
CA SER A 18 -24.22 -6.06 -44.87
C SER A 18 -22.89 -5.37 -44.50
N LEU A 19 -22.85 -4.04 -44.56
CA LEU A 19 -21.65 -3.27 -44.17
C LEU A 19 -21.90 -2.23 -43.09
N LEU A 20 -22.93 -2.38 -42.25
CA LEU A 20 -23.25 -1.40 -41.19
C LEU A 20 -23.29 -1.95 -39.75
N MET A 21 -22.83 -3.17 -39.48
CA MET A 21 -22.88 -3.73 -38.12
C MET A 21 -21.54 -3.99 -37.46
N SER A 22 -20.40 -3.55 -37.98
CA SER A 22 -19.08 -3.82 -37.35
C SER A 22 -18.45 -2.62 -36.65
N ARG A 23 -19.12 -1.46 -36.56
CA ARG A 23 -18.53 -0.27 -35.93
C ARG A 23 -18.81 -0.11 -34.44
N SER A 24 -19.75 -0.85 -33.86
CA SER A 24 -20.15 -0.63 -32.46
C SER A 24 -19.36 -1.40 -31.43
N VAL A 25 -18.63 -2.44 -31.79
CA VAL A 25 -17.89 -3.26 -30.81
C VAL A 25 -16.49 -2.68 -30.50
N PHE A 26 -15.87 -1.99 -31.46
CA PHE A 26 -14.56 -1.35 -31.24
C PHE A 26 -14.63 0.04 -30.59
N ALA A 27 -15.75 0.76 -30.72
CA ALA A 27 -15.91 2.07 -30.11
C ALA A 27 -16.11 2.02 -28.58
N GLN A 28 -16.62 0.91 -28.04
CA GLN A 28 -16.81 0.74 -26.60
C GLN A 28 -15.49 0.48 -25.83
N ALA A 29 -14.45 0.00 -26.50
CA ALA A 29 -13.14 -0.26 -25.88
C ALA A 29 -12.27 1.00 -25.72
N THR A 30 -12.54 2.08 -26.46
CA THR A 30 -11.73 3.31 -26.47
C THR A 30 -12.16 4.33 -25.42
N ASP A 31 -13.35 4.22 -24.86
CA ASP A 31 -13.91 5.22 -23.94
C ASP A 31 -13.77 4.85 -22.44
N ALA A 32 -13.19 3.73 -22.07
CA ALA A 32 -12.99 3.32 -20.69
C ALA A 32 -11.98 4.23 -19.96
N ILE A 33 -12.25 4.53 -18.68
CA ILE A 33 -11.26 5.12 -17.77
C ILE A 33 -10.38 3.98 -17.28
N ARG A 34 -9.07 4.03 -17.59
CA ARG A 34 -8.15 2.91 -17.40
C ARG A 34 -7.25 3.11 -16.20
N PHE A 35 -7.28 2.11 -15.32
CA PHE A 35 -6.43 2.00 -14.13
C PHE A 35 -5.37 0.91 -14.33
N GLY A 36 -4.15 1.18 -13.87
CA GLY A 36 -3.10 0.20 -13.70
C GLY A 36 -2.80 -0.02 -12.22
N ALA A 37 -2.60 -1.28 -11.81
CA ALA A 37 -2.12 -1.60 -10.47
C ALA A 37 -0.72 -2.24 -10.55
N PRO A 38 0.34 -1.42 -10.53
CA PRO A 38 1.70 -1.91 -10.46
C PRO A 38 2.02 -2.38 -9.03
N VAL A 39 1.97 -3.69 -8.83
CA VAL A 39 2.20 -4.36 -7.54
C VAL A 39 3.02 -5.65 -7.74
N PRO A 40 3.80 -6.11 -6.75
CA PRO A 40 4.56 -7.35 -6.87
C PRO A 40 3.62 -8.56 -6.76
N MET A 41 3.32 -9.22 -7.89
CA MET A 41 2.54 -10.45 -7.93
C MET A 41 3.41 -11.70 -7.78
N SER A 42 4.72 -11.51 -7.81
CA SER A 42 5.76 -12.52 -7.64
C SER A 42 6.85 -12.05 -6.67
N GLY A 43 7.72 -12.96 -6.20
CA GLY A 43 8.81 -12.66 -5.27
C GLY A 43 8.40 -12.54 -3.80
N ALA A 44 9.26 -11.92 -2.99
CA ALA A 44 9.14 -11.86 -1.52
C ALA A 44 7.87 -11.14 -1.02
N PHE A 45 7.33 -10.23 -1.80
CA PHE A 45 6.15 -9.43 -1.46
C PHE A 45 4.88 -9.81 -2.24
N ALA A 46 4.88 -11.00 -2.86
CA ALA A 46 3.76 -11.46 -3.68
C ALA A 46 2.43 -11.54 -2.91
N ALA A 47 2.45 -11.92 -1.64
CA ALA A 47 1.26 -11.94 -0.80
C ALA A 47 0.65 -10.54 -0.67
N ASN A 48 1.48 -9.53 -0.38
CA ASN A 48 1.03 -8.14 -0.27
C ASN A 48 0.48 -7.62 -1.62
N GLY A 49 1.14 -7.95 -2.74
CA GLY A 49 0.68 -7.59 -4.09
C GLY A 49 -0.69 -8.20 -4.42
N LYS A 50 -0.91 -9.46 -4.09
CA LYS A 50 -2.21 -10.14 -4.28
C LYS A 50 -3.34 -9.49 -3.48
N PHE A 51 -3.10 -9.12 -2.24
CA PHE A 51 -4.08 -8.39 -1.45
C PHE A 51 -4.34 -6.98 -2.00
N ALA A 52 -3.31 -6.29 -2.47
CA ALA A 52 -3.45 -4.99 -3.10
C ALA A 52 -4.28 -5.05 -4.40
N ASP A 53 -4.06 -6.07 -5.23
CA ASP A 53 -4.87 -6.36 -6.42
C ASP A 53 -6.35 -6.53 -6.06
N LEU A 54 -6.66 -7.36 -5.04
CA LEU A 54 -8.03 -7.57 -4.56
C LEU A 54 -8.68 -6.25 -4.10
N GLY A 55 -7.95 -5.39 -3.40
CA GLY A 55 -8.46 -4.09 -2.93
C GLY A 55 -8.79 -3.16 -4.08
N THR A 56 -7.90 -3.02 -5.05
CA THR A 56 -8.13 -2.20 -6.26
C THR A 56 -9.34 -2.72 -7.05
N LYS A 57 -9.40 -4.03 -7.29
CA LYS A 57 -10.49 -4.69 -8.00
C LYS A 57 -11.83 -4.44 -7.30
N LEU A 58 -11.88 -4.60 -5.98
CA LEU A 58 -13.08 -4.38 -5.19
C LEU A 58 -13.62 -2.94 -5.34
N ALA A 59 -12.73 -1.93 -5.34
CA ALA A 59 -13.11 -0.54 -5.55
C ALA A 59 -13.61 -0.30 -6.99
N ILE A 60 -12.90 -0.79 -8.00
CA ILE A 60 -13.32 -0.68 -9.41
C ILE A 60 -14.71 -1.28 -9.64
N GLU A 61 -14.96 -2.48 -9.10
CA GLU A 61 -16.25 -3.15 -9.21
C GLU A 61 -17.37 -2.37 -8.52
N GLN A 62 -17.08 -1.73 -7.40
CA GLN A 62 -18.07 -0.96 -6.64
C GLN A 62 -18.61 0.23 -7.44
N TYR A 63 -17.76 0.94 -8.18
CA TYR A 63 -18.17 2.10 -8.99
C TYR A 63 -18.72 1.69 -10.36
N GLY A 64 -18.13 0.68 -10.99
CA GLY A 64 -18.51 0.17 -12.31
C GLY A 64 -18.34 1.20 -13.45
N LYS A 65 -19.00 2.37 -13.33
CA LYS A 65 -18.92 3.48 -14.30
C LYS A 65 -18.73 4.82 -13.59
N VAL A 66 -17.95 5.70 -14.21
CA VAL A 66 -17.71 7.08 -13.77
C VAL A 66 -17.76 8.01 -15.00
N LEU A 67 -18.43 9.15 -14.90
CA LEU A 67 -18.67 10.08 -16.02
C LEU A 67 -19.30 9.37 -17.24
N ASN A 68 -20.22 8.43 -17.00
CA ASN A 68 -20.85 7.57 -18.02
C ASN A 68 -19.87 6.64 -18.76
N ARG A 69 -18.62 6.52 -18.32
CA ARG A 69 -17.56 5.69 -18.91
C ARG A 69 -17.31 4.47 -18.01
N PRO A 70 -17.14 3.27 -18.59
CA PRO A 70 -16.76 2.10 -17.80
C PRO A 70 -15.35 2.26 -17.23
N LEU A 71 -15.12 1.67 -16.05
CA LEU A 71 -13.78 1.56 -15.49
C LEU A 71 -13.13 0.27 -16.02
N ALA A 72 -11.91 0.39 -16.52
CA ALA A 72 -11.07 -0.74 -16.91
C ALA A 72 -9.86 -0.82 -15.98
N TYR A 73 -9.42 -2.02 -15.67
CA TYR A 73 -8.37 -2.29 -14.71
C TYR A 73 -7.41 -3.36 -15.21
N THR A 74 -6.11 -3.15 -14.99
CA THR A 74 -5.04 -4.11 -15.31
C THR A 74 -4.06 -4.19 -14.17
N VAL A 75 -3.82 -5.40 -13.65
CA VAL A 75 -2.73 -5.66 -12.71
C VAL A 75 -1.40 -5.78 -13.47
N LEU A 76 -0.34 -5.18 -12.93
CA LEU A 76 0.97 -5.09 -13.53
C LEU A 76 2.00 -5.67 -12.56
N ASP A 77 2.49 -6.89 -12.82
CA ASP A 77 3.50 -7.51 -11.95
C ASP A 77 4.82 -6.74 -12.02
N THR A 78 5.21 -6.14 -10.92
CA THR A 78 6.47 -5.39 -10.76
C THR A 78 7.63 -6.27 -10.32
N GLU A 79 7.36 -7.51 -9.91
CA GLU A 79 8.34 -8.46 -9.35
C GLU A 79 9.08 -7.90 -8.11
N GLY A 80 8.62 -6.80 -7.50
CA GLY A 80 9.34 -6.10 -6.43
C GLY A 80 10.58 -5.34 -6.93
N LYS A 81 10.67 -5.03 -8.23
CA LYS A 81 11.85 -4.41 -8.87
C LYS A 81 11.49 -3.05 -9.46
N PRO A 82 12.16 -1.94 -9.07
CA PRO A 82 11.88 -0.60 -9.59
C PRO A 82 11.95 -0.50 -11.12
N ALA A 83 12.93 -1.13 -11.76
CA ALA A 83 13.07 -1.10 -13.21
C ALA A 83 11.90 -1.80 -13.94
N THR A 84 11.45 -2.96 -13.41
CA THR A 84 10.27 -3.65 -13.94
C THR A 84 9.02 -2.81 -13.73
N ALA A 85 8.86 -2.19 -12.56
CA ALA A 85 7.73 -1.34 -12.23
C ALA A 85 7.60 -0.16 -13.21
N VAL A 86 8.70 0.56 -13.48
CA VAL A 86 8.76 1.65 -14.48
C VAL A 86 8.34 1.16 -15.86
N ARG A 87 8.95 0.08 -16.35
CA ARG A 87 8.61 -0.48 -17.64
C ARG A 87 7.12 -0.86 -17.75
N LYS A 88 6.54 -1.45 -16.69
CA LYS A 88 5.13 -1.83 -16.65
C LYS A 88 4.19 -0.62 -16.67
N VAL A 89 4.53 0.46 -15.98
CA VAL A 89 3.78 1.74 -16.04
C VAL A 89 3.84 2.33 -17.45
N GLN A 90 5.02 2.32 -18.10
CA GLN A 90 5.19 2.79 -19.47
C GLN A 90 4.35 1.97 -20.46
N GLU A 91 4.44 0.63 -20.40
CA GLU A 91 3.66 -0.26 -21.26
C GLU A 91 2.14 -0.02 -21.09
N ALA A 92 1.65 0.06 -19.85
CA ALA A 92 0.24 0.28 -19.58
C ALA A 92 -0.22 1.67 -20.06
N SER A 93 0.60 2.70 -19.90
CA SER A 93 0.29 4.05 -20.35
C SER A 93 0.27 4.16 -21.88
N GLN A 94 1.33 3.68 -22.54
CA GLN A 94 1.50 3.86 -24.00
C GLN A 94 0.64 2.91 -24.82
N GLN A 95 0.49 1.65 -24.40
CA GLN A 95 -0.21 0.63 -25.18
C GLN A 95 -1.68 0.50 -24.80
N GLN A 96 -2.01 0.74 -23.53
CA GLN A 96 -3.37 0.56 -23.01
C GLN A 96 -4.08 1.88 -22.68
N GLY A 97 -3.36 3.01 -22.70
CA GLY A 97 -3.91 4.33 -22.35
C GLY A 97 -4.25 4.47 -20.86
N ALA A 98 -3.60 3.69 -19.97
CA ALA A 98 -3.78 3.84 -18.54
C ALA A 98 -3.19 5.17 -18.06
N LYS A 99 -3.96 5.91 -17.25
CA LYS A 99 -3.53 7.20 -16.68
C LYS A 99 -3.64 7.24 -15.16
N PHE A 100 -4.33 6.31 -14.54
CA PHE A 100 -4.51 6.25 -13.09
C PHE A 100 -3.84 5.00 -12.55
N PHE A 101 -2.88 5.19 -11.66
CA PHE A 101 -2.07 4.10 -11.13
C PHE A 101 -2.21 4.02 -9.61
N VAL A 102 -2.47 2.81 -9.11
CA VAL A 102 -2.56 2.50 -7.68
C VAL A 102 -1.60 1.37 -7.35
N GLY A 103 -0.61 1.58 -6.48
CA GLY A 103 0.32 0.51 -6.17
C GLY A 103 1.57 0.96 -5.44
N GLY A 104 2.66 0.23 -5.68
CA GLY A 104 3.93 0.48 -5.02
C GLY A 104 3.94 -0.02 -3.59
N ILE A 105 4.07 -1.33 -3.40
CA ILE A 105 4.27 -1.93 -2.07
C ILE A 105 5.64 -1.54 -1.53
N LEU A 106 6.68 -1.59 -2.37
CA LEU A 106 8.03 -1.18 -2.01
C LEU A 106 8.25 0.31 -2.29
N SER A 107 8.87 1.01 -1.35
CA SER A 107 9.11 2.45 -1.48
C SER A 107 10.02 2.82 -2.65
N SER A 108 11.00 1.96 -2.97
CA SER A 108 11.86 2.15 -4.14
C SER A 108 11.12 2.05 -5.48
N GLU A 109 10.11 1.16 -5.56
CA GLU A 109 9.21 1.09 -6.72
C GLU A 109 8.33 2.35 -6.81
N ALA A 110 7.72 2.76 -5.68
CA ALA A 110 6.82 3.91 -5.63
C ALA A 110 7.52 5.21 -6.07
N LEU A 111 8.76 5.44 -5.62
CA LEU A 111 9.58 6.60 -6.02
C LEU A 111 9.85 6.61 -7.53
N ALA A 112 10.12 5.45 -8.14
CA ALA A 112 10.38 5.33 -9.56
C ALA A 112 9.09 5.49 -10.39
N MET A 113 8.00 4.86 -9.97
CA MET A 113 6.71 4.88 -10.66
C MET A 113 6.03 6.25 -10.62
N GLY A 114 6.14 6.99 -9.50
CA GLY A 114 5.57 8.32 -9.40
C GLY A 114 6.10 9.27 -10.47
N LYS A 115 7.42 9.26 -10.70
CA LYS A 115 8.08 10.05 -11.78
C LYS A 115 7.63 9.60 -13.17
N GLU A 116 7.40 8.31 -13.36
CA GLU A 116 6.98 7.77 -14.65
C GLU A 116 5.51 8.06 -14.96
N ALA A 117 4.63 7.95 -13.96
CA ALA A 117 3.22 8.31 -14.09
C ALA A 117 3.05 9.80 -14.44
N GLU A 118 3.85 10.68 -13.82
CA GLU A 118 3.87 12.11 -14.16
C GLU A 118 4.22 12.36 -15.62
N LYS A 119 5.33 11.76 -16.12
CA LYS A 119 5.74 11.85 -17.53
C LYS A 119 4.67 11.37 -18.50
N ALA A 120 3.93 10.34 -18.11
CA ALA A 120 2.84 9.79 -18.90
C ALA A 120 1.56 10.66 -18.90
N GLY A 121 1.55 11.79 -18.19
CA GLY A 121 0.36 12.62 -17.99
C GLY A 121 -0.72 11.91 -17.16
N GLY A 122 -0.32 10.99 -16.29
CA GLY A 122 -1.17 10.22 -15.39
C GLY A 122 -1.01 10.61 -13.92
N LEU A 123 -1.71 9.91 -13.04
CA LEU A 123 -1.68 10.07 -11.59
C LEU A 123 -1.30 8.76 -10.91
N PHE A 124 -0.52 8.86 -9.87
CA PHE A 124 -0.12 7.72 -9.05
C PHE A 124 -0.48 7.95 -7.58
N ILE A 125 -1.12 6.97 -6.96
CA ILE A 125 -1.36 6.97 -5.53
C ILE A 125 -0.80 5.68 -4.91
N THR A 126 -0.11 5.82 -3.77
CA THR A 126 0.65 4.71 -3.18
C THR A 126 0.36 4.52 -1.71
N THR A 127 0.61 3.29 -1.25
CA THR A 127 0.66 2.89 0.16
C THR A 127 2.10 2.73 0.68
N ALA A 128 3.12 3.03 -0.11
CA ALA A 128 4.52 2.91 0.31
C ALA A 128 4.92 3.96 1.36
N GLY A 129 5.87 3.60 2.24
CA GLY A 129 6.11 4.32 3.49
C GLY A 129 7.25 5.34 3.49
N ALA A 130 8.22 5.31 2.55
CA ALA A 130 9.39 6.19 2.61
C ALA A 130 9.02 7.68 2.64
N ASP A 131 9.64 8.44 3.54
CA ASP A 131 9.36 9.88 3.72
C ASP A 131 9.58 10.69 2.44
N GLU A 132 10.52 10.27 1.60
CA GLU A 132 10.88 10.91 0.33
C GLU A 132 9.72 11.07 -0.64
N ILE A 133 8.74 10.14 -0.64
CA ILE A 133 7.64 10.07 -1.63
C ILE A 133 6.81 11.35 -1.64
N THR A 134 6.47 11.88 -0.47
CA THR A 134 5.78 13.17 -0.28
C THR A 134 6.68 14.19 0.42
N GLY A 135 7.99 13.91 0.46
CA GLY A 135 9.06 14.76 0.94
C GLY A 135 9.92 15.27 -0.21
N LYS A 136 11.25 15.12 -0.11
CA LYS A 136 12.22 15.66 -1.07
C LYS A 136 12.05 15.18 -2.53
N ASP A 137 11.41 14.03 -2.76
CA ASP A 137 11.14 13.47 -4.09
C ASP A 137 9.67 13.60 -4.52
N CYS A 138 8.89 14.44 -3.83
CA CYS A 138 7.49 14.70 -4.19
C CYS A 138 7.38 15.24 -5.63
N ASN A 139 6.28 14.92 -6.30
CA ASN A 139 5.93 15.44 -7.60
C ASN A 139 4.40 15.66 -7.70
N PRO A 140 3.93 16.52 -8.63
CA PRO A 140 2.52 16.90 -8.70
C PRO A 140 1.56 15.74 -8.98
N ALA A 141 2.03 14.65 -9.57
CA ALA A 141 1.21 13.52 -9.97
C ALA A 141 1.15 12.39 -8.94
N THR A 142 1.91 12.50 -7.83
CA THR A 142 2.00 11.45 -6.81
C THR A 142 1.29 11.84 -5.52
N PHE A 143 0.42 10.93 -5.06
CA PHE A 143 -0.29 11.02 -3.79
C PHE A 143 0.07 9.82 -2.92
N ARG A 144 0.02 9.98 -1.59
CA ARG A 144 0.27 8.88 -0.64
C ARG A 144 -0.79 8.79 0.43
N TRP A 145 -1.37 7.60 0.59
CA TRP A 145 -2.33 7.35 1.67
C TRP A 145 -1.67 6.92 2.98
N SER A 146 -0.61 6.12 2.94
CA SER A 146 0.03 5.63 4.16
C SER A 146 0.68 6.76 4.97
N VAL A 147 0.70 6.59 6.29
CA VAL A 147 1.54 7.41 7.18
C VAL A 147 3.00 7.12 6.85
N PRO A 148 3.86 8.14 6.71
CA PRO A 148 5.28 7.97 6.37
C PRO A 148 6.06 7.26 7.48
N THR A 149 7.29 6.82 7.16
CA THR A 149 8.19 6.16 8.11
C THR A 149 8.44 6.99 9.36
N PHE A 150 8.59 8.31 9.23
CA PHE A 150 8.65 9.23 10.36
C PHE A 150 7.43 9.07 11.29
N GLY A 151 6.22 9.18 10.74
CA GLY A 151 4.99 9.14 11.52
C GLY A 151 4.73 7.77 12.16
N ALA A 152 5.08 6.68 11.46
CA ALA A 152 4.98 5.32 11.99
C ALA A 152 5.85 5.13 13.25
N ILE A 153 7.07 5.64 13.23
CA ILE A 153 7.99 5.58 14.38
C ILE A 153 7.52 6.49 15.51
N GLU A 154 7.04 7.71 15.19
CA GLU A 154 6.45 8.62 16.18
C GLU A 154 5.27 7.97 16.94
N GLN A 155 4.41 7.24 16.23
CA GLN A 155 3.21 6.61 16.80
C GLN A 155 3.47 5.24 17.45
N THR A 156 4.67 4.69 17.34
CA THR A 156 5.03 3.39 17.95
C THR A 156 6.12 3.50 18.99
N VAL A 157 7.26 4.05 18.62
CA VAL A 157 8.44 4.12 19.50
C VAL A 157 8.22 5.08 20.65
N ARG A 158 7.68 6.28 20.37
CA ARG A 158 7.48 7.30 21.40
C ARG A 158 6.47 6.88 22.49
N PRO A 159 5.28 6.33 22.15
CA PRO A 159 4.38 5.78 23.17
C PRO A 159 4.98 4.61 23.94
N LEU A 160 5.74 3.73 23.29
CA LEU A 160 6.35 2.57 23.96
C LEU A 160 7.43 3.03 24.96
N ILE A 161 8.26 4.01 24.61
CA ILE A 161 9.23 4.60 25.56
C ILE A 161 8.51 5.20 26.78
N ALA A 162 7.38 5.90 26.56
CA ALA A 162 6.59 6.48 27.66
C ALA A 162 5.98 5.39 28.55
N ALA A 163 5.50 4.29 27.98
CA ALA A 163 4.95 3.15 28.73
C ALA A 163 6.02 2.34 29.46
N MET A 164 7.26 2.37 29.00
CA MET A 164 8.37 1.57 29.52
C MET A 164 9.60 2.45 29.86
N PRO A 165 9.52 3.37 30.81
CA PRO A 165 10.57 4.37 31.06
C PRO A 165 11.91 3.78 31.53
N LYS A 166 11.91 2.52 31.99
CA LYS A 166 13.11 1.80 32.42
C LYS A 166 13.81 1.05 31.27
N ALA A 167 13.15 0.82 30.14
CA ALA A 167 13.69 0.14 28.97
C ALA A 167 14.56 1.10 28.15
N LYS A 168 15.85 1.18 28.48
CA LYS A 168 16.78 2.18 27.95
C LYS A 168 17.66 1.68 26.82
N ARG A 169 17.79 0.38 26.62
CA ARG A 169 18.68 -0.26 25.67
C ARG A 169 17.87 -0.84 24.50
N TRP A 170 18.04 -0.30 23.31
CA TRP A 170 17.27 -0.71 22.12
C TRP A 170 18.19 -1.21 21.01
N TYR A 171 17.83 -2.32 20.40
CA TYR A 171 18.50 -2.89 19.23
C TYR A 171 17.53 -2.89 18.04
N THR A 172 18.06 -2.64 16.84
CA THR A 172 17.24 -2.60 15.61
C THR A 172 17.66 -3.66 14.60
N ILE A 173 16.69 -4.25 13.88
CA ILE A 173 16.92 -5.07 12.68
C ILE A 173 16.24 -4.38 11.52
N THR A 174 17.00 -4.00 10.49
CA THR A 174 16.62 -3.04 9.46
C THR A 174 16.78 -3.62 8.07
N PRO A 175 15.75 -3.59 7.20
CA PRO A 175 15.91 -3.95 5.80
C PRO A 175 16.73 -2.88 5.07
N GLN A 176 17.70 -3.30 4.27
CA GLN A 176 18.68 -2.42 3.63
C GLN A 176 18.11 -1.76 2.36
N TYR A 177 17.22 -0.79 2.54
CA TYR A 177 16.70 0.07 1.47
C TYR A 177 16.00 1.31 2.07
N VAL A 178 15.58 2.26 1.23
CA VAL A 178 15.06 3.58 1.62
C VAL A 178 13.99 3.56 2.73
N PHE A 179 13.08 2.59 2.73
CA PHE A 179 12.07 2.45 3.77
C PHE A 179 12.69 2.08 5.14
N GLY A 180 13.57 1.09 5.16
CA GLY A 180 14.26 0.67 6.39
C GLY A 180 15.13 1.79 6.95
N ASP A 181 15.88 2.48 6.09
CA ASP A 181 16.71 3.61 6.46
C ASP A 181 15.89 4.76 7.05
N GLY A 182 14.71 5.04 6.48
CA GLY A 182 13.78 6.05 7.00
C GLY A 182 13.27 5.71 8.40
N LEU A 183 12.83 4.46 8.62
CA LEU A 183 12.41 3.99 9.95
C LEU A 183 13.55 4.07 10.97
N LEU A 184 14.75 3.63 10.60
CA LEU A 184 15.91 3.65 11.49
C LEU A 184 16.33 5.08 11.83
N SER A 185 16.33 5.98 10.86
CA SER A 185 16.67 7.40 11.05
C SER A 185 15.69 8.07 12.01
N ALA A 186 14.39 7.87 11.81
CA ALA A 186 13.36 8.39 12.70
C ALA A 186 13.49 7.82 14.13
N ALA A 187 13.76 6.51 14.26
CA ALA A 187 13.97 5.88 15.56
C ALA A 187 15.20 6.46 16.28
N LYS A 188 16.33 6.63 15.59
CA LYS A 188 17.55 7.23 16.17
C LYS A 188 17.32 8.67 16.66
N THR A 189 16.53 9.47 15.94
CA THR A 189 16.16 10.82 16.37
C THR A 189 15.41 10.79 17.70
N ILE A 190 14.40 9.91 17.84
CA ILE A 190 13.68 9.76 19.10
C ILE A 190 14.58 9.21 20.20
N PHE A 191 15.47 8.26 19.90
CA PHE A 191 16.40 7.71 20.87
C PHE A 191 17.30 8.80 21.44
N GLN A 192 17.86 9.66 20.59
CA GLN A 192 18.66 10.80 21.03
C GLN A 192 17.86 11.76 21.91
N GLU A 193 16.63 12.14 21.50
CA GLU A 193 15.75 13.03 22.26
C GLU A 193 15.36 12.46 23.64
N LYS A 194 15.18 11.15 23.75
CA LYS A 194 14.67 10.46 24.96
C LYS A 194 15.76 9.83 25.82
N GLY A 195 17.02 9.98 25.46
CA GLY A 195 18.14 9.39 26.18
C GLY A 195 18.07 7.85 26.17
N ILE A 196 17.71 7.27 25.02
CA ILE A 196 17.73 5.83 24.76
C ILE A 196 19.08 5.45 24.18
N GLU A 197 19.69 4.42 24.74
CA GLU A 197 20.93 3.83 24.19
C GLU A 197 20.58 2.93 23.00
N HIS A 198 20.96 3.30 21.80
CA HIS A 198 20.89 2.44 20.62
C HIS A 198 22.08 1.50 20.61
N VAL A 199 21.92 0.30 21.17
CA VAL A 199 23.00 -0.66 21.42
C VAL A 199 23.48 -1.42 20.19
N GLY A 200 22.81 -1.26 19.05
CA GLY A 200 23.24 -1.80 17.77
C GLY A 200 22.14 -1.90 16.72
N ASN A 201 22.56 -2.18 15.49
CA ASN A 201 21.70 -2.42 14.34
C ASN A 201 22.25 -3.54 13.48
N SER A 202 21.39 -4.41 13.00
CA SER A 202 21.71 -5.36 11.93
C SER A 202 20.93 -5.02 10.67
N TYR A 203 21.63 -4.79 9.56
CA TYR A 203 21.00 -4.68 8.24
C TYR A 203 20.83 -6.05 7.61
N HIS A 204 19.72 -6.27 6.92
CA HIS A 204 19.44 -7.48 6.16
C HIS A 204 18.96 -7.19 4.73
N SER A 205 19.14 -8.15 3.84
CA SER A 205 18.64 -8.08 2.46
C SER A 205 17.13 -8.28 2.39
N LEU A 206 16.48 -7.70 1.37
CA LEU A 206 15.06 -7.94 1.09
C LEU A 206 14.75 -9.40 0.71
N ASN A 207 15.76 -10.20 0.38
CA ASN A 207 15.60 -11.62 0.05
C ASN A 207 15.87 -12.56 1.23
N ASP A 208 16.29 -12.02 2.38
CA ASP A 208 16.63 -12.86 3.54
C ASP A 208 15.36 -13.47 4.15
N LYS A 209 15.47 -14.76 4.46
CA LYS A 209 14.45 -15.56 5.17
C LYS A 209 14.95 -16.03 6.54
N GLU A 210 16.28 -16.05 6.72
CA GLU A 210 16.96 -16.45 7.93
C GLU A 210 17.48 -15.23 8.69
N PHE A 211 17.07 -15.12 9.95
CA PHE A 211 17.37 -14.00 10.82
C PHE A 211 18.24 -14.39 12.00
N SER A 212 18.62 -15.67 12.14
CA SER A 212 19.34 -16.21 13.28
C SER A 212 20.64 -15.46 13.61
N GLY A 213 21.45 -15.10 12.61
CA GLY A 213 22.67 -14.31 12.81
C GLY A 213 22.40 -12.91 13.34
N TYR A 214 21.39 -12.22 12.79
CA TYR A 214 20.98 -10.89 13.24
C TYR A 214 20.42 -10.90 14.66
N LEU A 215 19.65 -11.94 15.02
CA LEU A 215 19.07 -12.13 16.34
C LEU A 215 20.16 -12.50 17.37
N THR A 216 21.16 -13.29 16.98
CA THR A 216 22.33 -13.59 17.85
C THR A 216 23.11 -12.31 18.20
N ASN A 217 23.31 -11.41 17.23
CA ASN A 217 23.93 -10.11 17.49
C ASN A 217 23.08 -9.26 18.47
N ALA A 218 21.75 -9.26 18.27
CA ALA A 218 20.84 -8.57 19.17
C ALA A 218 20.90 -9.14 20.60
N MET A 219 20.88 -10.46 20.76
CA MET A 219 20.99 -11.10 22.08
C MET A 219 22.32 -10.77 22.78
N ALA A 220 23.44 -10.75 22.04
CA ALA A 220 24.76 -10.38 22.57
C ALA A 220 24.79 -8.94 23.11
N ALA A 221 24.05 -8.03 22.49
CA ALA A 221 23.91 -6.63 22.90
C ALA A 221 23.02 -6.44 24.14
N LYS A 222 22.25 -7.45 24.55
CA LYS A 222 21.35 -7.45 25.72
C LYS A 222 20.43 -6.23 25.76
N PRO A 223 19.58 -5.98 24.72
CA PRO A 223 18.67 -4.87 24.72
C PRO A 223 17.46 -5.13 25.64
N ASP A 224 16.81 -4.06 26.11
CA ASP A 224 15.48 -4.13 26.74
C ASP A 224 14.37 -4.27 25.67
N VAL A 225 14.63 -3.70 24.48
CA VAL A 225 13.68 -3.72 23.36
C VAL A 225 14.37 -4.10 22.05
N LEU A 226 13.81 -5.08 21.36
CA LEU A 226 14.13 -5.40 19.97
C LEU A 226 13.12 -4.71 19.05
N LEU A 227 13.58 -3.77 18.25
CA LEU A 227 12.78 -3.05 17.26
C LEU A 227 13.02 -3.63 15.85
N LEU A 228 12.01 -4.30 15.33
CA LEU A 228 11.99 -4.86 13.98
C LEU A 228 11.44 -3.82 13.01
N LEU A 229 12.28 -3.35 12.09
CA LEU A 229 11.96 -2.33 11.08
C LEU A 229 11.62 -2.93 9.71
N ASN A 230 11.48 -4.24 9.65
CA ASN A 230 11.06 -4.97 8.46
C ASN A 230 9.52 -5.10 8.37
N PHE A 231 9.04 -5.56 7.20
CA PHE A 231 7.63 -5.62 6.84
C PHE A 231 7.27 -6.97 6.20
N GLY A 232 5.99 -7.35 6.29
CA GLY A 232 5.44 -8.52 5.61
C GLY A 232 6.07 -9.83 6.11
N ALA A 233 6.31 -10.77 5.19
CA ALA A 233 6.86 -12.09 5.51
C ALA A 233 8.21 -12.03 6.25
N GLN A 234 9.00 -10.98 6.05
CA GLN A 234 10.28 -10.80 6.73
C GLN A 234 10.09 -10.51 8.22
N SER A 235 9.13 -9.66 8.58
CA SER A 235 8.84 -9.39 10.00
C SER A 235 8.24 -10.60 10.70
N SER A 236 7.41 -11.39 10.00
CA SER A 236 6.89 -12.67 10.51
C SER A 236 8.02 -13.68 10.75
N ALA A 237 8.96 -13.82 9.81
CA ALA A 237 10.10 -14.72 9.95
C ALA A 237 11.03 -14.31 11.09
N ALA A 238 11.34 -13.01 11.19
CA ALA A 238 12.18 -12.47 12.27
C ALA A 238 11.53 -12.67 13.65
N LEU A 239 10.23 -12.41 13.79
CA LEU A 239 9.50 -12.62 15.05
C LEU A 239 9.47 -14.10 15.42
N ARG A 240 9.13 -15.00 14.48
CA ARG A 240 9.09 -16.44 14.71
C ARG A 240 10.42 -16.97 15.25
N GLN A 241 11.52 -16.55 14.63
CA GLN A 241 12.87 -16.94 15.05
C GLN A 241 13.27 -16.30 16.39
N ALA A 242 12.92 -15.02 16.64
CA ALA A 242 13.15 -14.36 17.92
C ALA A 242 12.42 -15.07 19.08
N VAL A 243 11.17 -15.48 18.86
CA VAL A 243 10.40 -16.24 19.86
C VAL A 243 11.00 -17.63 20.06
N SER A 244 11.44 -18.33 19.00
CA SER A 244 12.10 -19.65 19.13
C SER A 244 13.41 -19.60 19.92
N PHE A 245 14.12 -18.46 19.88
CA PHE A 245 15.31 -18.20 20.70
C PHE A 245 14.95 -17.73 22.13
N GLY A 246 13.67 -17.66 22.48
CA GLY A 246 13.21 -17.23 23.80
C GLY A 246 13.39 -15.74 24.09
N MET A 247 13.68 -14.91 23.08
CA MET A 247 13.98 -13.49 23.26
C MET A 247 12.81 -12.72 23.88
N HIS A 248 11.56 -13.06 23.54
CA HIS A 248 10.34 -12.47 24.10
C HIS A 248 10.20 -12.62 25.63
N LYS A 249 10.97 -13.51 26.26
CA LYS A 249 10.99 -13.71 27.72
C LYS A 249 11.88 -12.69 28.43
N ASN A 250 12.85 -12.13 27.72
CA ASN A 250 13.89 -11.27 28.30
C ASN A 250 13.88 -9.84 27.76
N MET A 251 13.16 -9.57 26.68
CA MET A 251 13.06 -8.25 26.06
C MET A 251 11.70 -8.06 25.44
N THR A 252 11.26 -6.82 25.31
CA THR A 252 10.07 -6.45 24.55
C THR A 252 10.39 -6.46 23.06
N ILE A 253 9.46 -6.96 22.24
CA ILE A 253 9.58 -6.92 20.78
C ILE A 253 8.55 -5.95 20.23
N LEU A 254 9.00 -5.05 19.35
CA LEU A 254 8.16 -4.12 18.58
C LEU A 254 8.42 -4.33 17.09
N ILE A 255 7.37 -4.64 16.33
CA ILE A 255 7.36 -4.58 14.88
C ILE A 255 6.81 -3.21 14.49
N ALA A 256 7.62 -2.35 13.86
CA ALA A 256 7.22 -0.98 13.58
C ALA A 256 6.14 -0.86 12.49
N TRP A 257 5.97 -1.89 11.65
CA TRP A 257 5.03 -1.89 10.53
C TRP A 257 4.50 -3.29 10.23
N ALA A 258 3.35 -3.63 10.78
CA ALA A 258 2.68 -4.90 10.53
C ALA A 258 1.87 -4.87 9.22
N SER A 259 1.74 -6.01 8.55
CA SER A 259 0.96 -6.13 7.32
C SER A 259 -0.55 -6.27 7.54
N GLY A 260 -0.99 -6.68 8.73
CA GLY A 260 -2.41 -6.80 9.07
C GLY A 260 -2.79 -8.15 9.62
N LEU A 261 -4.09 -8.46 9.61
CA LEU A 261 -4.62 -9.66 10.26
C LEU A 261 -4.01 -10.96 9.73
N GLU A 262 -3.71 -11.04 8.42
CA GLU A 262 -3.08 -12.23 7.83
C GLU A 262 -1.72 -12.57 8.46
N GLN A 263 -1.00 -11.57 8.92
CA GLN A 263 0.26 -11.78 9.65
C GLN A 263 0.02 -12.43 11.02
N PHE A 264 -1.05 -12.01 11.71
CA PHE A 264 -1.43 -12.61 13.00
C PHE A 264 -1.97 -14.02 12.82
N ASP A 265 -2.76 -14.28 11.76
CA ASP A 265 -3.24 -15.62 11.41
C ASP A 265 -2.07 -16.58 11.10
N GLU A 266 -1.06 -16.10 10.38
CA GLU A 266 0.15 -16.87 10.05
C GLU A 266 0.99 -17.17 11.29
N LEU A 267 1.15 -16.20 12.19
CA LEU A 267 1.98 -16.32 13.39
C LEU A 267 1.28 -17.12 14.50
N GLY A 268 -0.04 -16.90 14.65
CA GLY A 268 -0.81 -17.43 15.76
C GLY A 268 -0.69 -16.57 17.03
N ALA A 269 -1.68 -16.70 17.91
CA ALA A 269 -1.78 -15.89 19.12
C ALA A 269 -0.59 -16.05 20.06
N ASP A 270 -0.07 -17.27 20.20
CA ASP A 270 1.03 -17.56 21.12
C ASP A 270 2.34 -16.83 20.75
N LEU A 271 2.60 -16.63 19.43
CA LEU A 271 3.76 -15.87 18.98
C LEU A 271 3.54 -14.35 19.08
N CYS A 272 2.29 -13.91 19.05
CA CYS A 272 1.94 -12.50 19.11
C CYS A 272 1.77 -11.97 20.54
N ASP A 273 1.57 -12.85 21.53
CA ASP A 273 1.29 -12.45 22.92
C ASP A 273 2.37 -11.53 23.48
N GLY A 274 1.97 -10.35 23.93
CA GLY A 274 2.85 -9.34 24.51
C GLY A 274 3.73 -8.56 23.51
N VAL A 275 3.75 -8.96 22.23
CA VAL A 275 4.48 -8.26 21.16
C VAL A 275 3.72 -7.00 20.74
N TYR A 276 4.45 -5.91 20.48
CA TYR A 276 3.88 -4.67 19.99
C TYR A 276 3.99 -4.58 18.46
N PHE A 277 2.97 -3.96 17.83
CA PHE A 277 2.88 -3.84 16.38
C PHE A 277 2.42 -2.44 15.99
N GLY A 278 3.13 -1.80 15.07
CA GLY A 278 2.64 -0.63 14.38
C GLY A 278 1.78 -1.03 13.19
N ALA A 279 0.66 -0.34 12.96
CA ALA A 279 -0.24 -0.68 11.85
C ALA A 279 -0.81 0.55 11.16
N GLN A 280 -0.79 0.54 9.84
CA GLN A 280 -1.39 1.56 8.98
C GLN A 280 -2.92 1.52 8.98
N TYR A 281 -3.47 0.37 9.25
CA TYR A 281 -4.90 0.08 9.20
C TYR A 281 -5.22 -1.06 10.17
N TRP A 282 -6.35 -0.93 10.85
CA TRP A 282 -6.88 -2.03 11.64
C TRP A 282 -8.38 -2.21 11.36
N HIS A 283 -8.79 -3.45 11.12
CA HIS A 283 -10.14 -3.77 10.64
C HIS A 283 -11.27 -3.43 11.62
N THR A 284 -10.95 -3.17 12.90
CA THR A 284 -11.95 -2.75 13.89
C THR A 284 -12.13 -1.23 13.99
N ALA A 285 -11.49 -0.44 13.11
CA ALA A 285 -11.68 1.02 13.08
C ALA A 285 -13.15 1.39 12.93
N ASP A 286 -13.63 2.29 13.80
CA ASP A 286 -15.06 2.64 13.89
C ASP A 286 -15.44 3.75 12.90
N THR A 287 -15.37 3.45 11.60
CA THR A 287 -15.86 4.32 10.54
C THR A 287 -16.89 3.59 9.68
N ALA A 288 -17.83 4.34 9.09
CA ALA A 288 -18.84 3.76 8.19
C ALA A 288 -18.18 3.08 6.98
N LEU A 289 -17.16 3.71 6.39
CA LEU A 289 -16.44 3.18 5.24
C LEU A 289 -15.69 1.88 5.59
N ASN A 290 -15.05 1.82 6.77
CA ASN A 290 -14.36 0.61 7.19
C ASN A 290 -15.33 -0.54 7.43
N LYS A 291 -16.45 -0.30 8.11
CA LYS A 291 -17.50 -1.31 8.33
C LYS A 291 -18.05 -1.87 7.03
N ASP A 292 -18.28 -1.00 6.02
CA ASP A 292 -18.69 -1.42 4.67
C ASP A 292 -17.61 -2.27 3.99
N LEU A 293 -16.34 -1.86 4.05
CA LEU A 293 -15.22 -2.63 3.48
C LEU A 293 -15.10 -4.01 4.13
N VAL A 294 -15.13 -4.09 5.46
CA VAL A 294 -15.07 -5.36 6.21
C VAL A 294 -16.21 -6.27 5.80
N LYS A 295 -17.44 -5.74 5.73
CA LYS A 295 -18.61 -6.50 5.28
C LYS A 295 -18.44 -7.01 3.85
N ARG A 296 -18.02 -6.16 2.90
CA ARG A 296 -17.83 -6.52 1.49
C ARG A 296 -16.78 -7.62 1.31
N THR A 297 -15.65 -7.52 2.01
CA THR A 297 -14.59 -8.53 1.94
C THR A 297 -15.03 -9.85 2.57
N ALA A 298 -15.77 -9.81 3.68
CA ALA A 298 -16.35 -11.01 4.28
C ALA A 298 -17.38 -11.67 3.34
N ASP A 299 -18.27 -10.90 2.72
CA ASP A 299 -19.31 -11.43 1.84
C ASP A 299 -18.74 -12.00 0.53
N LYS A 300 -17.84 -11.26 -0.13
CA LYS A 300 -17.34 -11.60 -1.47
C LYS A 300 -16.10 -12.50 -1.45
N LEU A 301 -15.18 -12.26 -0.52
CA LEU A 301 -13.84 -12.88 -0.52
C LEU A 301 -13.63 -13.85 0.64
N LYS A 302 -14.54 -13.86 1.63
CA LYS A 302 -14.44 -14.68 2.85
C LYS A 302 -13.18 -14.40 3.68
N ILE A 303 -12.72 -13.14 3.66
CA ILE A 303 -11.56 -12.66 4.42
C ILE A 303 -11.89 -11.37 5.16
N VAL A 304 -11.08 -11.05 6.17
CA VAL A 304 -11.03 -9.73 6.79
C VAL A 304 -9.96 -8.92 6.08
N PRO A 305 -10.20 -7.62 5.77
CA PRO A 305 -9.23 -6.82 5.03
C PRO A 305 -7.97 -6.57 5.87
N ASN A 306 -6.82 -6.72 5.22
CA ASN A 306 -5.52 -6.33 5.74
C ASN A 306 -5.10 -4.95 5.22
N TYR A 307 -3.92 -4.48 5.61
CA TYR A 307 -3.39 -3.19 5.17
C TYR A 307 -3.25 -3.08 3.64
N SER A 308 -2.71 -4.10 2.98
CA SER A 308 -2.47 -4.05 1.53
C SER A 308 -3.78 -3.98 0.73
N LEU A 309 -4.79 -4.75 1.13
CA LEU A 309 -6.12 -4.71 0.53
C LEU A 309 -6.81 -3.38 0.82
N ALA A 310 -6.90 -3.00 2.09
CA ALA A 310 -7.59 -1.79 2.52
C ALA A 310 -6.94 -0.52 1.95
N GLY A 311 -5.61 -0.45 1.93
CA GLY A 311 -4.87 0.66 1.37
C GLY A 311 -5.07 0.81 -0.13
N SER A 312 -5.04 -0.29 -0.90
CA SER A 312 -5.28 -0.22 -2.35
C SER A 312 -6.74 0.08 -2.68
N TYR A 313 -7.68 -0.42 -1.87
CA TYR A 313 -9.10 -0.07 -1.99
C TYR A 313 -9.31 1.44 -1.82
N ILE A 314 -8.82 2.02 -0.72
CA ILE A 314 -9.02 3.45 -0.45
C ILE A 314 -8.26 4.34 -1.44
N CYS A 315 -7.04 3.97 -1.85
CA CYS A 315 -6.28 4.68 -2.87
C CYS A 315 -7.03 4.73 -4.20
N THR A 316 -7.62 3.61 -4.62
CA THR A 316 -8.45 3.54 -5.83
C THR A 316 -9.70 4.41 -5.69
N LYS A 317 -10.37 4.35 -4.53
CA LYS A 317 -11.52 5.18 -4.22
C LYS A 317 -11.17 6.67 -4.28
N ILE A 318 -10.07 7.10 -3.68
CA ILE A 318 -9.60 8.50 -3.69
C ILE A 318 -9.43 9.00 -5.13
N LEU A 319 -8.77 8.23 -6.00
CA LEU A 319 -8.62 8.62 -7.41
C LEU A 319 -9.96 8.71 -8.14
N ILE A 320 -10.86 7.75 -7.92
CA ILE A 320 -12.19 7.76 -8.54
C ILE A 320 -13.01 8.97 -8.04
N ASP A 321 -13.01 9.24 -6.73
CA ASP A 321 -13.71 10.40 -6.16
C ASP A 321 -13.13 11.72 -6.69
N GLY A 322 -11.80 11.79 -6.89
CA GLY A 322 -11.14 12.91 -7.55
C GLY A 322 -11.62 13.13 -8.99
N ILE A 323 -11.75 12.05 -9.77
CA ILE A 323 -12.27 12.10 -11.15
C ILE A 323 -13.74 12.57 -11.14
N VAL A 324 -14.56 12.05 -10.23
CA VAL A 324 -15.96 12.45 -10.09
C VAL A 324 -16.07 13.93 -9.72
N LYS A 325 -15.31 14.37 -8.72
CA LYS A 325 -15.30 15.77 -8.26
C LYS A 325 -14.78 16.74 -9.33
N ALA A 326 -13.78 16.32 -10.10
CA ALA A 326 -13.25 17.10 -11.22
C ALA A 326 -14.22 17.15 -12.42
N GLY A 327 -15.16 16.22 -12.54
CA GLY A 327 -15.98 16.03 -13.74
C GLY A 327 -15.15 15.73 -15.00
N SER A 328 -13.91 15.27 -14.84
CA SER A 328 -12.90 15.14 -15.89
C SER A 328 -11.89 14.05 -15.57
N VAL A 329 -11.23 13.51 -16.60
CA VAL A 329 -10.05 12.63 -16.50
C VAL A 329 -8.74 13.39 -16.81
N ASP A 330 -8.80 14.70 -16.97
CA ASP A 330 -7.62 15.53 -17.16
C ASP A 330 -6.77 15.54 -15.88
N GLN A 331 -5.46 15.32 -16.02
CA GLN A 331 -4.53 15.20 -14.91
C GLN A 331 -4.62 16.41 -13.96
N LYS A 332 -4.54 17.65 -14.51
CA LYS A 332 -4.50 18.86 -13.69
C LYS A 332 -5.83 19.10 -12.97
N ALA A 333 -6.94 18.80 -13.64
CA ALA A 333 -8.27 18.94 -13.06
C ALA A 333 -8.47 17.96 -11.89
N VAL A 334 -8.00 16.70 -12.02
CA VAL A 334 -8.10 15.70 -10.96
C VAL A 334 -7.17 16.05 -9.80
N ILE A 335 -5.94 16.51 -10.05
CA ILE A 335 -5.01 17.01 -9.01
C ILE A 335 -5.68 18.12 -8.20
N ALA A 336 -6.19 19.16 -8.86
CA ALA A 336 -6.87 20.28 -8.21
C ALA A 336 -8.10 19.84 -7.38
N ALA A 337 -8.83 18.83 -7.84
CA ALA A 337 -9.95 18.27 -7.11
C ALA A 337 -9.52 17.47 -5.85
N LEU A 338 -8.36 16.81 -5.90
CA LEU A 338 -7.81 16.03 -4.79
C LEU A 338 -7.15 16.91 -3.71
N GLU A 339 -6.48 17.99 -4.11
CA GLU A 339 -5.79 18.89 -3.18
C GLU A 339 -6.76 19.47 -2.13
N GLY A 340 -6.44 19.28 -0.85
CA GLY A 340 -7.26 19.72 0.28
C GLY A 340 -8.57 18.94 0.47
N MET A 341 -8.78 17.84 -0.25
CA MET A 341 -9.99 17.03 -0.11
C MET A 341 -10.04 16.35 1.26
N LYS A 342 -11.14 16.59 1.98
CA LYS A 342 -11.48 15.91 3.23
C LYS A 342 -12.56 14.87 2.96
N PHE A 343 -12.44 13.71 3.57
CA PHE A 343 -13.38 12.62 3.37
C PHE A 343 -13.43 11.69 4.59
N GLU A 344 -14.52 10.94 4.71
CA GLU A 344 -14.62 9.84 5.65
C GLU A 344 -13.77 8.69 5.12
N GLY A 345 -12.67 8.44 5.81
CA GLY A 345 -11.68 7.43 5.43
C GLY A 345 -11.84 6.11 6.19
N LEU A 346 -10.85 5.23 6.04
CA LEU A 346 -10.83 3.95 6.74
C LEU A 346 -10.40 4.08 8.21
N THR A 347 -9.72 5.16 8.58
CA THR A 347 -9.16 5.35 9.93
C THR A 347 -9.77 6.53 10.68
N GLY A 348 -10.81 7.14 10.13
CA GLY A 348 -11.47 8.35 10.63
C GLY A 348 -11.60 9.38 9.52
N THR A 349 -11.81 10.65 9.87
CA THR A 349 -11.74 11.74 8.89
C THR A 349 -10.30 11.89 8.41
N GLU A 350 -10.12 11.76 7.10
CA GLU A 350 -8.85 11.85 6.40
C GLU A 350 -8.83 13.09 5.48
N GLU A 351 -7.64 13.65 5.26
CA GLU A 351 -7.45 14.85 4.44
C GLU A 351 -6.23 14.69 3.55
N ILE A 352 -6.34 15.07 2.29
CA ILE A 352 -5.19 15.18 1.38
C ILE A 352 -4.55 16.55 1.60
N ARG A 353 -3.37 16.59 2.22
CA ARG A 353 -2.63 17.84 2.43
C ARG A 353 -2.14 18.38 1.09
N LYS A 354 -2.60 19.60 0.73
CA LYS A 354 -2.33 20.20 -0.57
C LYS A 354 -0.83 20.37 -0.85
N ALA A 355 -0.06 20.74 0.16
CA ALA A 355 1.34 21.16 0.00
C ALA A 355 2.28 20.03 -0.42
N ASP A 356 1.91 18.75 -0.23
CA ASP A 356 2.77 17.60 -0.52
C ASP A 356 2.01 16.33 -0.93
N HIS A 357 0.69 16.41 -1.11
CA HIS A 357 -0.19 15.31 -1.49
C HIS A 357 -0.21 14.11 -0.50
N GLN A 358 0.18 14.37 0.75
CA GLN A 358 0.10 13.39 1.83
C GLN A 358 -1.32 13.31 2.39
N VAL A 359 -1.89 12.11 2.47
CA VAL A 359 -3.13 11.89 3.23
C VAL A 359 -2.82 11.87 4.72
N ILE A 360 -3.47 12.76 5.45
CA ILE A 360 -3.36 12.86 6.91
C ILE A 360 -4.39 11.92 7.53
N LYS A 361 -3.91 10.89 8.24
CA LYS A 361 -4.71 9.81 8.81
C LYS A 361 -4.05 9.22 10.07
N ASP A 362 -4.75 8.35 10.78
CA ASP A 362 -4.24 7.69 11.97
C ASP A 362 -3.28 6.54 11.63
N TYR A 363 -2.33 6.32 12.53
CA TYR A 363 -1.49 5.14 12.66
C TYR A 363 -1.73 4.51 14.03
N TYR A 364 -1.68 3.19 14.12
CA TYR A 364 -2.02 2.44 15.32
C TYR A 364 -0.79 1.83 15.97
N LEU A 365 -0.74 1.84 17.32
CA LEU A 365 0.08 0.95 18.12
C LEU A 365 -0.83 -0.13 18.70
N LEU A 366 -0.52 -1.37 18.38
CA LEU A 366 -1.27 -2.56 18.79
C LEU A 366 -0.41 -3.39 19.76
N LYS A 367 -1.04 -4.18 20.62
CA LYS A 367 -0.38 -5.15 21.48
C LYS A 367 -1.04 -6.51 21.35
N GLY A 368 -0.27 -7.55 21.08
CA GLY A 368 -0.74 -8.93 20.99
C GLY A 368 -1.37 -9.43 22.29
N LYS A 369 -2.45 -10.20 22.15
CA LYS A 369 -3.20 -10.83 23.25
C LYS A 369 -2.83 -12.29 23.39
N ALA A 370 -2.84 -12.77 24.62
CA ALA A 370 -2.86 -14.22 24.89
C ALA A 370 -4.12 -14.85 24.26
N LYS A 371 -3.99 -16.05 23.70
CA LYS A 371 -5.09 -16.80 23.08
C LYS A 371 -6.33 -16.90 23.97
N SER A 372 -6.16 -17.04 25.27
CA SER A 372 -7.24 -17.12 26.26
C SER A 372 -8.04 -15.82 26.43
N LYS A 373 -7.52 -14.67 25.94
CA LYS A 373 -8.16 -13.35 26.01
C LYS A 373 -8.84 -12.93 24.72
N MET A 374 -8.72 -13.72 23.66
CA MET A 374 -9.35 -13.43 22.37
C MET A 374 -10.84 -13.68 22.45
N ALA A 375 -11.66 -12.70 22.08
CA ALA A 375 -13.11 -12.82 22.01
C ALA A 375 -13.61 -13.62 20.79
N ASN A 376 -12.82 -13.63 19.71
CA ASN A 376 -13.06 -14.38 18.48
C ASN A 376 -11.75 -14.64 17.73
N ALA A 377 -11.80 -15.36 16.62
CA ALA A 377 -10.62 -15.77 15.86
C ALA A 377 -9.80 -14.61 15.28
N ALA A 378 -10.37 -13.42 15.10
CA ALA A 378 -9.70 -12.24 14.57
C ALA A 378 -9.23 -11.25 15.67
N ASP A 379 -9.45 -11.55 16.94
CA ASP A 379 -9.21 -10.66 18.08
C ASP A 379 -7.80 -10.82 18.67
N TYR A 380 -6.78 -10.74 17.81
CA TYR A 380 -5.37 -10.96 18.20
C TYR A 380 -4.75 -9.87 19.05
N VAL A 381 -5.30 -8.63 19.04
CA VAL A 381 -4.61 -7.48 19.62
C VAL A 381 -5.54 -6.54 20.38
N ASP A 382 -4.97 -5.81 21.32
CA ASP A 382 -5.54 -4.57 21.86
C ASP A 382 -4.98 -3.37 21.10
N VAL A 383 -5.83 -2.40 20.78
CA VAL A 383 -5.39 -1.10 20.29
C VAL A 383 -4.88 -0.28 21.49
N VAL A 384 -3.56 -0.09 21.56
CA VAL A 384 -2.91 0.65 22.67
C VAL A 384 -3.10 2.15 22.48
N SER A 385 -2.89 2.63 21.26
CA SER A 385 -3.06 4.03 20.88
C SER A 385 -3.21 4.16 19.36
N SER A 386 -3.78 5.28 18.93
CA SER A 386 -3.75 5.74 17.56
C SER A 386 -3.54 7.25 17.50
N GLY A 387 -3.05 7.74 16.36
CA GLY A 387 -2.85 9.17 16.19
C GLY A 387 -2.21 9.54 14.87
N LYS A 388 -2.07 10.84 14.64
CA LYS A 388 -1.57 11.45 13.41
C LYS A 388 -0.21 12.08 13.69
N SER A 389 0.82 11.62 12.99
CA SER A 389 2.17 12.21 13.06
C SER A 389 2.76 12.34 11.67
N PHE A 390 3.08 13.56 11.30
CA PHE A 390 3.61 13.90 9.98
C PHE A 390 4.66 15.00 10.12
N LEU A 391 5.67 14.95 9.27
CA LEU A 391 6.63 16.05 9.21
C LEU A 391 5.89 17.36 8.87
N PRO A 392 6.22 18.46 9.54
CA PRO A 392 5.84 19.80 9.07
C PRO A 392 6.33 20.04 7.65
N ILE A 393 5.61 20.85 6.88
CA ILE A 393 5.93 21.06 5.45
C ILE A 393 7.32 21.64 5.26
N ASP A 394 7.73 22.60 6.10
CA ASP A 394 9.05 23.22 6.08
C ASP A 394 10.19 22.21 6.35
N LYS A 395 9.89 21.06 6.95
CA LYS A 395 10.85 19.98 7.24
C LYS A 395 10.69 18.77 6.30
N SER A 396 9.64 18.72 5.50
CA SER A 396 9.38 17.58 4.59
C SER A 396 10.34 17.56 3.39
N GLY A 397 10.85 18.71 2.99
CA GLY A 397 11.67 18.89 1.80
C GLY A 397 10.89 18.88 0.48
N CYS A 398 9.57 18.76 0.51
CA CYS A 398 8.71 18.87 -0.68
C CYS A 398 8.64 20.31 -1.16
N LYS A 399 8.66 20.52 -2.47
CA LYS A 399 8.66 21.84 -3.14
C LYS A 399 7.48 22.01 -4.09
N LEU A 400 6.33 21.38 -3.80
CA LEU A 400 5.11 21.52 -4.61
C LEU A 400 4.37 22.83 -4.34
N ALA A 401 4.48 23.38 -3.14
CA ALA A 401 3.83 24.61 -2.71
C ALA A 401 4.75 25.83 -2.90
#